data_df0ed871cfbd5f6a5de489291c25d851
#
_entry.id   df0ed871cfbd5f6a5de489291c25d851
#
_cell.length_a   1.000
_cell.length_b   1.000
_cell.length_c   1.000
_cell.angle_alpha   90.00
_cell.angle_beta   90.00
_cell.angle_gamma   90.00
#
_symmetry.space_group_name_H-M   'P 1'
#
loop_
_entity.id
_entity.type
_entity.pdbx_description
1 polymer ?
#
loop_
_entity_poly.entity_id
_entity_poly.type
_entity_poly.pdbx_seq_one_letter_code
_entity_poly.pdbx_strand_id
1 'polypeptide(L)' 'MTVYRRYNPNNGQHFFTNNFSEAAYLDSIGWQNEGIAFEFNLPSHWDGPVRPA' A
#
# COMPACT_ATOMS: atom_id res chain seq x y z
N MET A 1 5.99 -4.33 -8.97
CA MET A 1 6.07 -4.07 -7.55
C MET A 1 4.67 -3.83 -7.00
N THR A 2 4.34 -4.52 -5.94
CA THR A 2 3.01 -4.42 -5.34
C THR A 2 3.07 -3.46 -4.16
N VAL A 3 2.13 -2.54 -4.11
CA VAL A 3 2.03 -1.61 -3.01
C VAL A 3 0.76 -1.91 -2.22
N TYR A 4 0.95 -2.21 -0.96
CA TYR A 4 -0.15 -2.55 -0.06
C TYR A 4 -0.63 -1.32 0.66
N ARG A 5 -1.92 -1.27 0.94
CA ARG A 5 -2.51 -0.15 1.65
C ARG A 5 -3.08 -0.62 2.98
N ARG A 6 -2.76 0.14 4.01
CA ARG A 6 -3.24 -0.13 5.35
C ARG A 6 -3.84 1.13 5.93
N TYR A 7 -4.83 0.97 6.79
CA TYR A 7 -5.55 2.10 7.38
C TYR A 7 -5.57 1.95 8.88
N ASN A 8 -5.21 3.02 9.57
CA ASN A 8 -5.26 3.05 11.03
C ASN A 8 -6.55 3.72 11.47
N PRO A 9 -7.54 2.96 11.95
CA PRO A 9 -8.82 3.56 12.34
C PRO A 9 -8.74 4.41 13.60
N ASN A 10 -7.66 4.29 14.36
CA ASN A 10 -7.54 5.06 15.59
C ASN A 10 -7.21 6.52 15.32
N ASN A 11 -6.50 6.82 14.26
CA ASN A 11 -6.13 8.20 13.96
C ASN A 11 -6.41 8.60 12.50
N GLY A 12 -7.03 7.71 11.73
CA GLY A 12 -7.39 8.03 10.36
C GLY A 12 -6.24 8.04 9.38
N GLN A 13 -5.12 7.45 9.73
CA GLN A 13 -3.93 7.51 8.92
C GLN A 13 -3.87 6.37 7.92
N HIS A 14 -3.44 6.67 6.71
CA HIS A 14 -3.19 5.64 5.71
C HIS A 14 -1.70 5.44 5.55
N PHE A 15 -1.33 4.19 5.27
CA PHE A 15 0.07 3.86 5.07
C PHE A 15 0.21 2.98 3.84
N PHE A 16 1.15 3.32 2.99
CA PHE A 16 1.42 2.59 1.76
C PHE A 16 2.81 2.00 1.83
N THR A 17 2.93 0.72 1.56
CA THR A 17 4.23 0.05 1.62
C THR A 17 4.31 -1.02 0.55
N ASN A 18 5.52 -1.20 0.00
CA ASN A 18 5.79 -2.30 -0.91
C ASN A 18 6.41 -3.50 -0.20
N ASN A 19 6.52 -3.44 1.12
CA ASN A 19 7.12 -4.51 1.91
C ASN A 19 6.01 -5.33 2.54
N PHE A 20 5.86 -6.57 2.09
CA PHE A 20 4.80 -7.43 2.60
C PHE A 20 4.94 -7.68 4.10
N SER A 21 6.17 -7.85 4.58
CA SER A 21 6.39 -8.09 6.01
C SER A 21 5.91 -6.91 6.85
N GLU A 22 6.12 -5.70 6.36
CA GLU A 22 5.66 -4.51 7.05
C GLU A 22 4.14 -4.43 7.04
N ALA A 23 3.54 -4.73 5.91
CA ALA A 23 2.08 -4.74 5.81
C ALA A 23 1.49 -5.76 6.78
N ALA A 24 2.08 -6.94 6.85
CA ALA A 24 1.62 -7.97 7.78
C ALA A 24 1.78 -7.53 9.22
N TYR A 25 2.86 -6.82 9.52
CA TYR A 25 3.05 -6.30 10.86
C TYR A 25 1.95 -5.31 11.23
N LEU A 26 1.60 -4.43 10.32
CA LEU A 26 0.56 -3.46 10.58
C LEU A 26 -0.78 -4.15 10.82
N ASP A 27 -1.07 -5.20 10.06
CA ASP A 27 -2.27 -6.00 10.31
C ASP A 27 -2.28 -6.54 11.72
N SER A 28 -1.14 -6.96 12.22
CA SER A 28 -1.05 -7.60 13.54
C SER A 28 -1.26 -6.61 14.68
N ILE A 29 -1.06 -5.32 14.45
CA ILE A 29 -1.22 -4.32 15.49
C ILE A 29 -2.51 -3.51 15.34
N GLY A 30 -3.43 -3.99 14.51
CA GLY A 30 -4.77 -3.42 14.46
C GLY A 30 -5.07 -2.52 13.27
N TRP A 31 -4.14 -2.37 12.35
CA TRP A 31 -4.43 -1.63 11.12
C TRP A 31 -5.34 -2.46 10.23
N GLN A 32 -6.19 -1.79 9.50
CA GLN A 32 -7.11 -2.46 8.59
C GLN A 32 -6.42 -2.73 7.26
N ASN A 33 -6.63 -3.95 6.77
CA ASN A 33 -6.13 -4.34 5.47
C ASN A 33 -7.06 -3.78 4.41
N GLU A 34 -6.58 -2.81 3.65
CA GLU A 34 -7.37 -2.23 2.58
C GLU A 34 -6.97 -2.79 1.22
N GLY A 35 -6.24 -3.88 1.23
CA GLY A 35 -5.87 -4.55 0.01
C GLY A 35 -4.64 -3.98 -0.64
N ILE A 36 -4.60 -4.07 -1.95
CA ILE A 36 -3.49 -3.58 -2.75
C ILE A 36 -3.88 -2.24 -3.32
N ALA A 37 -3.07 -1.21 -3.04
CA ALA A 37 -3.35 0.13 -3.54
C ALA A 37 -3.12 0.18 -5.05
N PHE A 38 -2.02 -0.39 -5.51
CA PHE A 38 -1.72 -0.49 -6.92
C PHE A 38 -0.54 -1.44 -7.11
N GLU A 39 -0.39 -1.91 -8.33
CA GLU A 39 0.72 -2.76 -8.69
C GLU A 39 1.59 -2.03 -9.68
N PHE A 40 2.86 -1.98 -9.35
CA PHE A 40 3.84 -1.43 -10.25
C PHE A 40 4.40 -2.54 -11.08
N ASN A 41 3.94 -2.62 -12.26
CA ASN A 41 4.54 -3.52 -13.22
C ASN A 41 5.23 -2.65 -14.24
N LEU A 42 6.46 -2.25 -13.96
CA LEU A 42 7.13 -1.21 -14.70
C LEU A 42 7.41 -1.59 -16.13
N PRO A 43 6.58 -1.19 -17.07
CA PRO A 43 6.98 -1.34 -18.46
C PRO A 43 8.11 -0.36 -18.74
N SER A 44 8.88 -0.68 -19.76
CA SER A 44 10.01 0.13 -20.09
C SER A 44 9.64 1.53 -20.55
N HIS A 45 8.39 1.77 -20.82
CA HIS A 45 7.94 3.08 -21.27
C HIS A 45 6.98 3.71 -20.26
N TRP A 46 7.20 3.46 -19.02
CA TRP A 46 6.42 4.09 -17.97
C TRP A 46 6.52 5.61 -18.12
N ASP A 47 5.41 6.28 -18.20
CA ASP A 47 5.42 7.67 -18.61
C ASP A 47 4.68 8.59 -17.68
N GLY A 48 4.43 8.20 -16.48
CA GLY A 48 3.73 9.11 -15.61
C GLY A 48 3.79 8.73 -14.17
N PRO A 49 3.53 9.68 -13.28
CA PRO A 49 3.46 9.38 -11.87
C PRO A 49 2.27 8.50 -11.58
N VAL A 50 2.45 7.62 -10.61
CA VAL A 50 1.34 6.84 -10.11
C VAL A 50 0.39 7.79 -9.42
N ARG A 51 -0.84 7.72 -9.82
CA ARG A 51 -1.85 8.48 -9.15
C ARG A 51 -2.79 7.54 -8.46
N PRO A 52 -2.90 7.61 -7.15
CA PRO A 52 -3.99 6.95 -6.49
C PRO A 52 -5.25 7.63 -6.97
N ALA A 53 -5.99 6.95 -7.68
CA ALA A 53 -7.11 7.60 -8.36
C ALA A 53 -8.08 8.19 -7.46
#